data_1bd78e0e572ef46d1e3c9782ed7ff544
#
_entry.id   1bd78e0e572ef46d1e3c9782ed7ff544
#
_cell.length_a   1.000
_cell.length_b   1.000
_cell.length_c   1.000
_cell.angle_alpha   90.00
_cell.angle_beta   90.00
_cell.angle_gamma   90.00
#
_symmetry.space_group_name_H-M   'P 1'
#
loop_
_entity.id
_entity.type
_entity.pdbx_description
1 polymer ?
#
loop_
_entity_poly.entity_id
_entity_poly.type
_entity_poly.pdbx_seq_one_letter_code
_entity_poly.pdbx_strand_id
1 'polypeptide(L)'
;MLFFLYLFLVFSLLVLIAGFYRGKAIKQIQSNGFEFRKLNLTKIDYTGLQLYEDEISDFQRLVLGREVSHKINFKLNTLSKQSANYRDLFTIFHIISPNGITSFATEEKKNFFHMLEDSFTMNENPINSKTLKSSFSAWKGDINSDKSEKAILRLKRLIGIE
;
A
#
# COMPACT_ATOMS: atom_id res chain seq x y z
N MET A 1 -5.71 -45.92 -30.83
CA MET A 1 -5.73 -45.71 -29.37
C MET A 1 -4.63 -44.77 -28.86
N LEU A 2 -3.38 -45.01 -29.20
CA LEU A 2 -2.22 -44.12 -28.80
C LEU A 2 -2.38 -42.65 -29.23
N PHE A 3 -2.91 -42.39 -30.43
CA PHE A 3 -3.11 -41.03 -30.95
C PHE A 3 -4.07 -40.19 -30.10
N PHE A 4 -5.18 -40.78 -29.66
CA PHE A 4 -6.15 -40.10 -28.80
C PHE A 4 -5.59 -39.80 -27.41
N LEU A 5 -4.77 -40.70 -26.87
CA LEU A 5 -4.09 -40.49 -25.59
C LEU A 5 -3.09 -39.33 -25.66
N TYR A 6 -2.33 -39.25 -26.74
CA TYR A 6 -1.41 -38.15 -26.97
C TYR A 6 -2.12 -36.78 -27.09
N LEU A 7 -3.22 -36.77 -27.83
CA LEU A 7 -4.03 -35.56 -28.04
C LEU A 7 -4.64 -35.08 -26.71
N PHE A 8 -5.11 -35.99 -25.87
CA PHE A 8 -5.63 -35.69 -24.53
C PHE A 8 -4.54 -35.11 -23.60
N LEU A 9 -3.33 -35.66 -23.62
CA LEU A 9 -2.19 -35.18 -22.83
C LEU A 9 -1.79 -33.76 -23.26
N VAL A 10 -1.69 -33.49 -24.55
CA VAL A 10 -1.37 -32.17 -25.10
C VAL A 10 -2.43 -31.15 -24.70
N PHE A 11 -3.72 -31.51 -24.82
CA PHE A 11 -4.82 -30.60 -24.43
C PHE A 11 -4.82 -30.32 -22.94
N SER A 12 -4.61 -31.32 -22.08
CA SER A 12 -4.51 -31.16 -20.63
C SER A 12 -3.34 -30.24 -20.24
N LEU A 13 -2.19 -30.38 -20.91
CA LEU A 13 -1.03 -29.51 -20.68
C LEU A 13 -1.33 -28.05 -21.07
N LEU A 14 -1.99 -27.82 -22.22
CA LEU A 14 -2.38 -26.50 -22.65
C LEU A 14 -3.36 -25.83 -21.69
N VAL A 15 -4.33 -26.56 -21.14
CA VAL A 15 -5.27 -26.06 -20.14
C VAL A 15 -4.56 -25.66 -18.85
N LEU A 16 -3.60 -26.49 -18.39
CA LEU A 16 -2.79 -26.17 -17.20
C LEU A 16 -1.93 -24.93 -17.42
N ILE A 17 -1.29 -24.80 -18.56
CA ILE A 17 -0.47 -23.63 -18.92
C ILE A 17 -1.36 -22.38 -18.99
N ALA A 18 -2.51 -22.45 -19.66
CA ALA A 18 -3.46 -21.33 -19.76
C ALA A 18 -3.99 -20.92 -18.38
N GLY A 19 -4.31 -21.89 -17.50
CA GLY A 19 -4.73 -21.64 -16.12
C GLY A 19 -3.64 -20.93 -15.31
N PHE A 20 -2.38 -21.34 -15.45
CA PHE A 20 -1.25 -20.74 -14.77
C PHE A 20 -1.00 -19.28 -15.21
N TYR A 21 -1.04 -19.02 -16.54
CA TYR A 21 -0.89 -17.66 -17.06
C TYR A 21 -2.07 -16.77 -16.68
N ARG A 22 -3.30 -17.29 -16.70
CA ARG A 22 -4.49 -16.56 -16.26
C ARG A 22 -4.42 -16.20 -14.77
N GLY A 23 -3.95 -17.12 -13.92
CA GLY A 23 -3.75 -16.86 -12.49
C GLY A 23 -2.69 -15.80 -12.23
N LYS A 24 -1.58 -15.78 -12.99
CA LYS A 24 -0.57 -14.73 -12.92
C LYS A 24 -1.10 -13.37 -13.39
N ALA A 25 -1.82 -13.33 -14.51
CA ALA A 25 -2.40 -12.09 -15.03
C ALA A 25 -3.43 -11.49 -14.07
N ILE A 26 -4.29 -12.32 -13.46
CA ILE A 26 -5.26 -11.87 -12.44
C ILE A 26 -4.54 -11.33 -11.20
N LYS A 27 -3.47 -11.99 -10.73
CA LYS A 27 -2.65 -11.47 -9.61
C LYS A 27 -2.01 -10.14 -9.94
N GLN A 28 -1.52 -9.97 -11.16
CA GLN A 28 -0.85 -8.74 -11.60
C GLN A 28 -1.84 -7.57 -11.75
N ILE A 29 -3.06 -7.84 -12.22
CA ILE A 29 -4.14 -6.84 -12.35
C ILE A 29 -4.66 -6.40 -10.96
N GLN A 30 -4.59 -7.25 -9.94
CA GLN A 30 -5.06 -6.95 -8.59
C GLN A 30 -3.96 -6.46 -7.64
N SER A 31 -2.72 -6.32 -8.12
CA SER A 31 -1.59 -5.86 -7.34
C SER A 31 -1.41 -4.35 -7.47
N ASN A 32 -1.25 -3.66 -6.35
CA ASN A 32 -0.88 -2.24 -6.34
C ASN A 32 0.61 -2.01 -6.72
N GLY A 33 1.33 -3.05 -7.13
CA GLY A 33 2.73 -2.97 -7.56
C GLY A 33 3.76 -2.90 -6.44
N PHE A 34 3.32 -2.97 -5.16
CA PHE A 34 4.21 -2.91 -4.00
C PHE A 34 4.16 -4.18 -3.18
N GLU A 35 5.33 -4.59 -2.66
CA GLU A 35 5.46 -5.61 -1.63
C GLU A 35 5.75 -4.92 -0.29
N PHE A 36 4.85 -5.12 0.66
CA PHE A 36 5.00 -4.63 2.02
C PHE A 36 5.41 -5.77 2.97
N ARG A 37 6.00 -5.41 4.10
CA ARG A 37 6.27 -6.36 5.18
C ARG A 37 4.98 -7.03 5.59
N LYS A 38 5.05 -8.32 5.89
CA LYS A 38 3.89 -9.08 6.37
C LYS A 38 3.47 -8.55 7.74
N LEU A 39 2.32 -7.88 7.77
CA LEU A 39 1.72 -7.37 9.01
C LEU A 39 0.78 -8.41 9.62
N ASN A 40 0.71 -8.42 10.95
CA ASN A 40 -0.36 -9.12 11.64
C ASN A 40 -1.59 -8.20 11.71
N LEU A 41 -2.54 -8.43 10.80
CA LEU A 41 -3.72 -7.58 10.65
C LEU A 41 -4.60 -7.52 11.91
N THR A 42 -4.53 -8.52 12.80
CA THR A 42 -5.29 -8.53 14.06
C THR A 42 -4.66 -7.66 15.16
N LYS A 43 -3.40 -7.27 14.99
CA LYS A 43 -2.67 -6.39 15.93
C LYS A 43 -2.73 -4.91 15.53
N ILE A 44 -3.31 -4.59 14.39
CA ILE A 44 -3.45 -3.20 13.92
C ILE A 44 -4.55 -2.51 14.72
N ASP A 45 -4.22 -1.38 15.31
CA ASP A 45 -5.19 -0.49 15.96
C ASP A 45 -5.85 0.42 14.92
N TYR A 46 -6.87 -0.10 14.26
CA TYR A 46 -7.61 0.64 13.23
C TYR A 46 -8.31 1.88 13.78
N THR A 47 -8.77 1.83 15.02
CA THR A 47 -9.39 2.98 15.70
C THR A 47 -8.35 4.08 15.94
N GLY A 48 -7.15 3.71 16.41
CA GLY A 48 -6.03 4.64 16.56
C GLY A 48 -5.55 5.22 15.23
N LEU A 49 -5.70 4.49 14.12
CA LEU A 49 -5.47 4.99 12.76
C LEU A 49 -6.63 5.82 12.21
N GLN A 50 -7.74 5.94 12.96
CA GLN A 50 -8.96 6.63 12.54
C GLN A 50 -9.59 6.07 11.26
N LEU A 51 -9.50 4.74 11.08
CA LEU A 51 -10.12 4.01 9.97
C LEU A 51 -11.46 3.43 10.42
N TYR A 52 -12.46 3.55 9.57
CA TYR A 52 -13.82 3.03 9.79
C TYR A 52 -14.04 1.72 9.01
N GLU A 53 -15.16 1.04 9.26
CA GLU A 53 -15.40 -0.34 8.77
C GLU A 53 -15.05 -0.58 7.29
N ASP A 54 -15.55 0.26 6.39
CA ASP A 54 -15.30 0.13 4.95
C ASP A 54 -13.82 0.38 4.62
N GLU A 55 -13.19 1.37 5.28
CA GLU A 55 -11.79 1.75 5.09
C GLU A 55 -10.82 0.68 5.63
N ILE A 56 -11.22 -0.05 6.67
CA ILE A 56 -10.41 -1.15 7.25
C ILE A 56 -10.17 -2.23 6.20
N SER A 57 -11.22 -2.66 5.48
CA SER A 57 -11.11 -3.67 4.44
C SER A 57 -10.16 -3.23 3.32
N ASP A 58 -10.30 -2.00 2.86
CA ASP A 58 -9.45 -1.46 1.79
C ASP A 58 -8.01 -1.22 2.27
N PHE A 59 -7.79 -0.80 3.52
CA PHE A 59 -6.46 -0.69 4.11
C PHE A 59 -5.77 -2.08 4.22
N GLN A 60 -6.51 -3.11 4.65
CA GLN A 60 -5.98 -4.48 4.68
C GLN A 60 -5.60 -4.98 3.28
N ARG A 61 -6.43 -4.72 2.27
CA ARG A 61 -6.12 -5.05 0.87
C ARG A 61 -4.83 -4.36 0.41
N LEU A 62 -4.71 -3.07 0.70
CA LEU A 62 -3.57 -2.25 0.32
C LEU A 62 -2.25 -2.78 0.91
N VAL A 63 -2.20 -3.06 2.23
CA VAL A 63 -0.99 -3.57 2.89
C VAL A 63 -0.66 -5.02 2.51
N LEU A 64 -1.60 -5.74 1.93
CA LEU A 64 -1.38 -7.04 1.29
C LEU A 64 -0.94 -6.94 -0.18
N GLY A 65 -0.62 -5.73 -0.66
CA GLY A 65 -0.19 -5.48 -2.03
C GLY A 65 -1.32 -5.58 -3.07
N ARG A 66 -2.58 -5.39 -2.66
CA ARG A 66 -3.76 -5.45 -3.54
C ARG A 66 -4.30 -4.05 -3.81
N GLU A 67 -5.00 -3.89 -4.91
CA GLU A 67 -5.76 -2.67 -5.19
C GLU A 67 -6.92 -2.51 -4.21
N VAL A 68 -7.22 -1.27 -3.84
CA VAL A 68 -8.39 -0.92 -3.03
C VAL A 68 -9.64 -0.86 -3.89
N SER A 69 -10.79 -1.11 -3.27
CA SER A 69 -12.08 -0.99 -3.95
C SER A 69 -12.60 0.45 -3.88
N HIS A 70 -12.35 1.11 -2.75
CA HIS A 70 -12.71 2.50 -2.50
C HIS A 70 -11.51 3.23 -1.90
N LYS A 71 -11.44 4.54 -2.09
CA LYS A 71 -10.36 5.33 -1.51
C LYS A 71 -10.50 5.41 0.00
N ILE A 72 -9.39 5.18 0.68
CA ILE A 72 -9.27 5.27 2.13
C ILE A 72 -9.15 6.75 2.51
N ASN A 73 -10.02 7.26 3.36
CA ASN A 73 -9.95 8.63 3.82
C ASN A 73 -9.00 8.77 5.02
N PHE A 74 -7.77 9.19 4.75
CA PHE A 74 -6.76 9.32 5.78
C PHE A 74 -6.95 10.61 6.60
N LYS A 75 -7.29 10.47 7.88
CA LYS A 75 -7.62 11.56 8.81
C LYS A 75 -6.60 11.75 9.94
N LEU A 76 -5.66 10.83 10.08
CA LEU A 76 -4.73 10.80 11.19
C LEU A 76 -3.94 12.13 11.34
N ASN A 77 -3.97 12.68 12.54
CA ASN A 77 -3.32 13.97 12.87
C ASN A 77 -3.69 15.13 11.94
N THR A 78 -4.98 15.24 11.62
CA THR A 78 -5.48 16.44 10.94
C THR A 78 -5.14 17.68 11.79
N LEU A 79 -4.36 18.59 11.23
CA LEU A 79 -4.00 19.84 11.90
C LEU A 79 -5.22 20.75 12.01
N SER A 80 -5.18 21.72 12.94
CA SER A 80 -6.29 22.65 13.27
C SER A 80 -6.89 23.42 12.07
N LYS A 81 -6.26 23.37 10.90
CA LYS A 81 -6.73 23.97 9.63
C LYS A 81 -7.22 22.95 8.62
N GLN A 82 -7.63 21.76 9.06
CA GLN A 82 -8.04 20.65 8.18
C GLN A 82 -7.01 20.23 7.13
N SER A 83 -5.75 20.65 7.30
CA SER A 83 -4.69 20.24 6.38
C SER A 83 -4.29 18.79 6.67
N ALA A 84 -4.31 18.00 5.63
CA ALA A 84 -3.93 16.60 5.70
C ALA A 84 -2.46 16.40 6.08
N ASN A 85 -2.20 15.49 6.99
CA ASN A 85 -0.83 15.19 7.41
C ASN A 85 -0.22 14.06 6.56
N TYR A 86 0.33 14.42 5.41
CA TYR A 86 1.08 13.49 4.56
C TYR A 86 2.26 12.82 5.28
N ARG A 87 2.81 13.45 6.33
CA ARG A 87 3.98 12.92 7.06
C ARG A 87 3.69 11.59 7.72
N ASP A 88 2.53 11.44 8.36
CA ASP A 88 2.13 10.19 8.99
C ASP A 88 1.86 9.10 7.95
N LEU A 89 1.23 9.46 6.83
CA LEU A 89 1.01 8.54 5.72
C LEU A 89 2.36 8.02 5.16
N PHE A 90 3.31 8.90 4.87
CA PHE A 90 4.65 8.49 4.43
C PHE A 90 5.37 7.66 5.49
N THR A 91 5.22 7.99 6.77
CA THR A 91 5.87 7.25 7.86
C THR A 91 5.31 5.83 7.96
N ILE A 92 4.00 5.63 7.82
CA ILE A 92 3.40 4.28 7.78
C ILE A 92 4.03 3.47 6.64
N PHE A 93 4.04 4.01 5.41
CA PHE A 93 4.60 3.31 4.27
C PHE A 93 6.11 3.10 4.39
N HIS A 94 6.83 4.01 5.03
CA HIS A 94 8.26 3.82 5.33
C HIS A 94 8.50 2.64 6.28
N ILE A 95 7.67 2.50 7.30
CA ILE A 95 7.77 1.40 8.27
C ILE A 95 7.44 0.05 7.62
N ILE A 96 6.39 -0.01 6.81
CA ILE A 96 5.93 -1.28 6.22
C ILE A 96 6.69 -1.68 4.96
N SER A 97 7.41 -0.76 4.30
CA SER A 97 8.28 -1.11 3.17
C SER A 97 9.57 -1.80 3.65
N PRO A 98 10.03 -2.88 3.00
CA PRO A 98 11.21 -3.64 3.45
C PRO A 98 12.46 -2.79 3.66
N ASN A 99 12.73 -1.86 2.76
CA ASN A 99 13.90 -0.97 2.79
C ASN A 99 13.53 0.50 3.07
N GLY A 100 12.26 0.74 3.43
CA GLY A 100 11.71 2.09 3.59
C GLY A 100 11.54 2.83 2.25
N ILE A 101 10.57 3.75 2.19
CA ILE A 101 10.27 4.51 0.96
C ILE A 101 11.32 5.55 0.58
N THR A 102 12.27 5.85 1.48
CA THR A 102 13.39 6.75 1.20
C THR A 102 14.41 6.15 0.23
N SER A 103 14.45 4.82 0.11
CA SER A 103 15.34 4.07 -0.80
C SER A 103 14.79 3.95 -2.22
N PHE A 104 13.53 4.32 -2.45
CA PHE A 104 12.88 4.16 -3.75
C PHE A 104 13.61 4.91 -4.86
N ALA A 105 13.91 4.21 -5.96
CA ALA A 105 14.38 4.79 -7.21
C ALA A 105 13.32 5.74 -7.81
N THR A 106 13.70 6.51 -8.82
CA THR A 106 12.81 7.54 -9.38
C THR A 106 11.48 6.97 -9.88
N GLU A 107 11.51 5.82 -10.56
CA GLU A 107 10.31 5.19 -11.10
C GLU A 107 9.46 4.56 -10.00
N GLU A 108 10.08 3.88 -9.02
CA GLU A 108 9.37 3.34 -7.86
C GLU A 108 8.66 4.45 -7.06
N LYS A 109 9.34 5.58 -6.87
CA LYS A 109 8.75 6.74 -6.20
C LYS A 109 7.57 7.33 -6.97
N LYS A 110 7.65 7.39 -8.29
CA LYS A 110 6.55 7.81 -9.15
C LYS A 110 5.34 6.88 -8.99
N ASN A 111 5.58 5.57 -9.09
CA ASN A 111 4.54 4.56 -8.91
C ASN A 111 3.94 4.61 -7.50
N PHE A 112 4.77 4.84 -6.46
CA PHE A 112 4.31 5.03 -5.09
C PHE A 112 3.35 6.23 -4.97
N PHE A 113 3.66 7.37 -5.61
CA PHE A 113 2.78 8.52 -5.58
C PHE A 113 1.46 8.24 -6.31
N HIS A 114 1.47 7.56 -7.44
CA HIS A 114 0.25 7.12 -8.12
C HIS A 114 -0.58 6.20 -7.24
N MET A 115 0.04 5.21 -6.60
CA MET A 115 -0.64 4.32 -5.67
C MET A 115 -1.31 5.12 -4.53
N LEU A 116 -0.64 6.13 -3.96
CA LEU A 116 -1.25 6.98 -2.93
C LEU A 116 -2.42 7.81 -3.48
N GLU A 117 -2.29 8.39 -4.67
CA GLU A 117 -3.35 9.17 -5.32
C GLU A 117 -4.59 8.31 -5.62
N ASP A 118 -4.38 7.06 -6.03
CA ASP A 118 -5.44 6.14 -6.37
C ASP A 118 -6.12 5.53 -5.13
N SER A 119 -5.34 5.31 -4.05
CA SER A 119 -5.81 4.59 -2.87
C SER A 119 -6.32 5.48 -1.73
N PHE A 120 -5.98 6.78 -1.72
CA PHE A 120 -6.32 7.64 -0.58
C PHE A 120 -7.02 8.94 -0.98
N THR A 121 -7.83 9.43 -0.03
CA THR A 121 -8.15 10.84 0.12
C THR A 121 -7.56 11.33 1.44
N MET A 122 -7.31 12.63 1.56
CA MET A 122 -6.76 13.25 2.75
C MET A 122 -7.81 14.17 3.36
N ASN A 123 -8.43 13.73 4.46
CA ASN A 123 -9.56 14.43 5.06
C ASN A 123 -10.62 14.82 4.01
N GLU A 124 -11.12 13.80 3.28
CA GLU A 124 -12.13 13.89 2.22
C GLU A 124 -11.68 14.60 0.92
N ASN A 125 -10.49 15.21 0.91
CA ASN A 125 -9.98 15.89 -0.26
C ASN A 125 -9.09 14.96 -1.10
N PRO A 126 -9.17 15.04 -2.44
CA PRO A 126 -8.26 14.30 -3.31
C PRO A 126 -6.80 14.66 -3.03
N ILE A 127 -5.92 13.69 -3.15
CA ILE A 127 -4.48 13.93 -3.06
C ILE A 127 -4.05 14.79 -4.25
N ASN A 128 -3.33 15.88 -3.95
CA ASN A 128 -2.75 16.73 -4.97
C ASN A 128 -1.28 16.33 -5.20
N SER A 129 -0.96 15.87 -6.39
CA SER A 129 0.38 15.40 -6.81
C SER A 129 1.50 16.39 -6.50
N LYS A 130 1.27 17.69 -6.72
CA LYS A 130 2.29 18.72 -6.47
C LYS A 130 2.56 18.88 -4.97
N THR A 131 1.50 18.91 -4.16
CA THR A 131 1.60 18.97 -2.69
C THR A 131 2.22 17.68 -2.14
N LEU A 132 1.85 16.52 -2.68
CA LEU A 132 2.40 15.23 -2.29
C LEU A 132 3.92 15.19 -2.46
N LYS A 133 4.44 15.60 -3.63
CA LYS A 133 5.89 15.62 -3.93
C LYS A 133 6.66 16.57 -3.02
N SER A 134 6.16 17.79 -2.79
CA SER A 134 6.79 18.75 -1.90
C SER A 134 6.78 18.29 -0.45
N SER A 135 5.66 17.72 0.02
CA SER A 135 5.52 17.16 1.36
C SER A 135 6.44 15.95 1.58
N PHE A 136 6.60 15.09 0.57
CA PHE A 136 7.54 13.98 0.63
C PHE A 136 8.99 14.44 0.76
N SER A 137 9.39 15.46 0.00
CA SER A 137 10.76 16.01 0.07
C SER A 137 11.05 16.61 1.44
N ALA A 138 10.11 17.34 2.01
CA ALA A 138 10.23 17.91 3.36
C ALA A 138 10.27 16.80 4.43
N TRP A 139 9.39 15.79 4.33
CA TRP A 139 9.36 14.64 5.23
C TRP A 139 10.67 13.85 5.17
N LYS A 140 11.20 13.59 3.97
CA LYS A 140 12.47 12.87 3.77
C LYS A 140 13.65 13.60 4.40
N GLY A 141 13.67 14.95 4.33
CA GLY A 141 14.71 15.75 4.98
C GLY A 141 14.69 15.66 6.50
N ASP A 142 13.51 15.47 7.09
CA ASP A 142 13.29 15.44 8.53
C ASP A 142 13.22 14.04 9.15
N ILE A 143 13.32 12.97 8.37
CA ILE A 143 13.05 11.60 8.84
C ILE A 143 13.93 11.16 10.01
N ASN A 144 15.14 11.69 10.10
CA ASN A 144 16.09 11.39 11.17
C ASN A 144 16.02 12.36 12.36
N SER A 145 15.01 13.23 12.43
CA SER A 145 14.82 14.12 13.57
C SER A 145 14.15 13.42 14.75
N ASP A 146 14.40 13.85 15.97
CA ASP A 146 13.75 13.35 17.21
C ASP A 146 12.22 13.34 17.10
N LYS A 147 11.65 14.34 16.41
CA LYS A 147 10.21 14.42 16.17
C LYS A 147 9.72 13.29 15.28
N SER A 148 10.48 12.94 14.27
CA SER A 148 10.16 11.83 13.36
C SER A 148 10.33 10.48 14.05
N GLU A 149 11.33 10.33 14.91
CA GLU A 149 11.52 9.12 15.71
C GLU A 149 10.31 8.84 16.62
N LYS A 150 9.81 9.85 17.32
CA LYS A 150 8.59 9.74 18.13
C LYS A 150 7.37 9.36 17.30
N ALA A 151 7.23 9.93 16.09
CA ALA A 151 6.15 9.59 15.18
C ALA A 151 6.27 8.14 14.68
N ILE A 152 7.48 7.69 14.33
CA ILE A 152 7.77 6.30 13.93
C ILE A 152 7.37 5.34 15.05
N LEU A 153 7.79 5.58 16.29
CA LEU A 153 7.47 4.72 17.44
C LEU A 153 5.95 4.65 17.69
N ARG A 154 5.27 5.79 17.62
CA ARG A 154 3.83 5.84 17.75
C ARG A 154 3.13 5.02 16.65
N LEU A 155 3.50 5.23 15.39
CA LEU A 155 2.88 4.56 14.25
C LEU A 155 3.20 3.06 14.21
N LYS A 156 4.41 2.65 14.61
CA LYS A 156 4.74 1.22 14.78
C LYS A 156 3.77 0.54 15.74
N ARG A 157 3.46 1.15 16.89
CA ARG A 157 2.48 0.61 17.84
C ARG A 157 1.10 0.47 17.21
N LEU A 158 0.64 1.50 16.48
CA LEU A 158 -0.67 1.47 15.81
C LEU A 158 -0.79 0.38 14.75
N ILE A 159 0.30 0.09 14.01
CA ILE A 159 0.30 -0.97 12.99
C ILE A 159 0.78 -2.33 13.52
N GLY A 160 0.95 -2.48 14.83
CA GLY A 160 1.28 -3.74 15.49
C GLY A 160 2.70 -4.24 15.21
N ILE A 161 3.66 -3.34 14.97
CA ILE A 161 5.09 -3.63 14.81
C ILE A 161 5.81 -3.20 16.11
N GLU A 162 6.43 -4.14 16.76
CA GLU A 162 7.29 -3.92 17.94
C GLU A 162 8.72 -3.54 17.55
#